data_13a7f36cc7aa906c40ec5980b6f2fb5a
#
_entry.id   13a7f36cc7aa906c40ec5980b6f2fb5a
#
_cell.length_a   1.000
_cell.length_b   1.000
_cell.length_c   1.000
_cell.angle_alpha   90.00
_cell.angle_beta   90.00
_cell.angle_gamma   90.00
#
_symmetry.space_group_name_H-M   'P 1'
#
loop_
_entity.id
_entity.type
_entity.pdbx_description
1 polymer ?
#
loop_
_entity_poly.entity_id
_entity_poly.type
_entity_poly.pdbx_seq_one_letter_code
_entity_poly.pdbx_strand_id
1 'polypeptide(L)'
;MQSSTIRAFFLDYFRSKDHLIMPSFSVIPQNDPTLLLIGAGMAPLKPYFTGEKKPPHLRVATCQKCVRTPDIERVGYTGRHATFFEMLGNFSFGDYFKEEAIAWAWDLVINGYRLPVDRLWVSIYEEDDEAFKIWNENIGVPAERIKRLGKKDNFWEIGLGPCGPCSEIYYDLGEAAGCGNPDCAVGCDCDRYLEIWNLVFTQFSREANGGLVELKQKNIDTGAGLERLAMALQGVHSLYDTDQVRPLYDHFVSQADPGRRDQQIQLRVVTEHSRGTTFMIADGVIPSNEGRGYVLRRLLRR
;
A
#
# COMPACT_ATOMS: atom_id res chain seq x y z
N MET A 1 7.04 8.31 -15.20
CA MET A 1 8.25 8.15 -14.34
C MET A 1 8.51 6.67 -14.13
N GLN A 2 9.78 6.22 -14.15
CA GLN A 2 10.12 4.80 -13.92
C GLN A 2 9.96 4.42 -12.44
N SER A 3 9.59 3.18 -12.16
CA SER A 3 9.38 2.66 -10.79
C SER A 3 10.61 2.80 -9.90
N SER A 4 11.82 2.61 -10.46
CA SER A 4 13.08 2.85 -9.73
C SER A 4 13.26 4.30 -9.30
N THR A 5 12.85 5.23 -10.16
CA THR A 5 12.89 6.68 -9.86
C THR A 5 11.84 7.05 -8.83
N ILE A 6 10.63 6.49 -8.92
CA ILE A 6 9.55 6.72 -7.92
C ILE A 6 10.05 6.31 -6.53
N ARG A 7 10.66 5.12 -6.42
CA ARG A 7 11.23 4.60 -5.16
C ARG A 7 12.32 5.50 -4.60
N ALA A 8 13.30 5.86 -5.43
CA ALA A 8 14.40 6.73 -5.01
C ALA A 8 13.89 8.11 -4.58
N PHE A 9 12.98 8.69 -5.36
CA PHE A 9 12.43 10.01 -5.07
C PHE A 9 11.65 10.05 -3.75
N PHE A 10 10.84 9.01 -3.45
CA PHE A 10 10.14 8.88 -2.17
C PHE A 10 11.12 8.89 -1.00
N LEU A 11 12.13 8.02 -1.06
CA LEU A 11 13.10 7.88 0.02
C LEU A 11 13.94 9.17 0.20
N ASP A 12 14.34 9.83 -0.88
CA ASP A 12 15.08 11.09 -0.83
C ASP A 12 14.23 12.25 -0.30
N TYR A 13 12.93 12.30 -0.67
CA TYR A 13 12.00 13.27 -0.13
C TYR A 13 11.89 13.14 1.40
N PHE A 14 11.67 11.93 1.91
CA PHE A 14 11.58 11.73 3.36
C PHE A 14 12.92 11.84 4.08
N ARG A 15 14.03 11.53 3.42
CA ARG A 15 15.37 11.87 3.95
C ARG A 15 15.51 13.38 4.18
N SER A 16 15.01 14.23 3.27
CA SER A 16 15.00 15.68 3.41
C SER A 16 14.11 16.18 4.56
N LYS A 17 13.17 15.34 5.04
CA LYS A 17 12.33 15.58 6.21
C LYS A 17 12.85 14.89 7.48
N ASP A 18 14.18 14.62 7.51
CA ASP A 18 14.89 14.01 8.66
C ASP A 18 14.43 12.58 8.99
N HIS A 19 14.06 11.77 7.97
CA HIS A 19 13.77 10.36 8.18
C HIS A 19 15.03 9.50 7.97
N LEU A 20 15.26 8.59 8.90
CA LEU A 20 16.21 7.49 8.71
C LEU A 20 15.69 6.52 7.65
N ILE A 21 16.43 6.37 6.58
CA ILE A 21 16.06 5.39 5.54
C ILE A 21 16.55 4.01 5.97
N MET A 22 15.60 3.10 6.15
CA MET A 22 15.90 1.70 6.48
C MET A 22 15.73 0.80 5.25
N PRO A 23 16.55 -0.25 5.12
CA PRO A 23 16.38 -1.24 4.06
C PRO A 23 15.07 -2.03 4.25
N SER A 24 14.59 -2.67 3.17
CA SER A 24 13.48 -3.61 3.26
C SER A 24 13.83 -4.77 4.19
N PHE A 25 12.90 -5.09 5.08
CA PHE A 25 12.99 -6.29 5.89
C PHE A 25 12.64 -7.53 5.04
N SER A 26 12.97 -8.72 5.55
CA SER A 26 12.48 -9.98 5.00
C SER A 26 10.95 -10.03 5.03
N VAL A 27 10.36 -10.71 4.05
CA VAL A 27 8.90 -10.99 4.08
C VAL A 27 8.52 -12.01 5.17
N ILE A 28 9.51 -12.65 5.82
CA ILE A 28 9.31 -13.53 6.96
C ILE A 28 9.28 -12.68 8.23
N PRO A 29 8.14 -12.62 8.96
CA PRO A 29 8.06 -11.88 10.21
C PRO A 29 9.05 -12.43 11.24
N GLN A 30 9.75 -11.52 11.92
CA GLN A 30 10.61 -11.87 13.05
C GLN A 30 9.89 -11.53 14.35
N ASN A 31 9.76 -12.52 15.24
CA ASN A 31 9.17 -12.38 16.58
C ASN A 31 7.68 -11.96 16.59
N ASP A 32 6.94 -12.15 15.52
CA ASP A 32 5.48 -11.98 15.49
C ASP A 32 4.80 -13.27 14.97
N PRO A 33 4.33 -14.15 15.88
CA PRO A 33 3.67 -15.40 15.52
C PRO A 33 2.27 -15.21 14.93
N THR A 34 1.71 -13.99 15.01
CA THR A 34 0.38 -13.68 14.49
C THR A 34 0.37 -13.46 12.97
N LEU A 35 1.54 -13.23 12.38
CA LEU A 35 1.71 -12.98 10.95
C LEU A 35 2.43 -14.15 10.26
N LEU A 36 1.87 -14.64 9.17
CA LEU A 36 2.55 -15.61 8.31
C LEU A 36 3.63 -14.96 7.45
N LEU A 37 3.32 -13.80 6.87
CA LEU A 37 4.16 -13.01 5.98
C LEU A 37 3.96 -11.52 6.26
N ILE A 38 4.95 -10.71 5.95
CA ILE A 38 4.86 -9.25 6.06
C ILE A 38 3.96 -8.72 4.94
N GLY A 39 2.81 -8.17 5.33
CA GLY A 39 1.80 -7.61 4.41
C GLY A 39 1.67 -6.09 4.45
N ALA A 40 2.47 -5.40 5.29
CA ALA A 40 2.47 -3.94 5.43
C ALA A 40 3.83 -3.43 5.87
N GLY A 41 4.15 -2.19 5.51
CA GLY A 41 5.42 -1.55 5.85
C GLY A 41 5.67 -1.42 7.35
N MET A 42 4.60 -1.20 8.13
CA MET A 42 4.69 -1.06 9.59
C MET A 42 4.94 -2.38 10.32
N ALA A 43 4.60 -3.53 9.73
CA ALA A 43 4.62 -4.81 10.45
C ALA A 43 5.99 -5.14 11.09
N PRO A 44 7.14 -4.95 10.42
CA PRO A 44 8.44 -5.14 11.06
C PRO A 44 8.76 -4.09 12.14
N LEU A 45 8.07 -2.94 12.13
CA LEU A 45 8.31 -1.79 13.01
C LEU A 45 7.34 -1.76 14.22
N LYS A 46 6.41 -2.72 14.30
CA LYS A 46 5.36 -2.82 15.33
C LYS A 46 5.87 -2.57 16.77
N PRO A 47 7.03 -3.11 17.21
CA PRO A 47 7.55 -2.86 18.55
C PRO A 47 7.88 -1.39 18.87
N TYR A 48 8.11 -0.57 17.83
CA TYR A 48 8.37 0.87 18.00
C TYR A 48 7.06 1.65 18.20
N PHE A 49 5.97 1.22 17.55
CA PHE A 49 4.65 1.81 17.71
C PHE A 49 4.05 1.56 19.10
N THR A 50 4.31 0.38 19.65
CA THR A 50 3.85 0.00 21.00
C THR A 50 4.73 0.56 22.12
N GLY A 51 5.91 1.10 21.78
CA GLY A 51 6.91 1.51 22.77
C GLY A 51 7.63 0.36 23.46
N GLU A 52 7.44 -0.89 22.98
CA GLU A 52 8.17 -2.08 23.48
C GLU A 52 9.68 -1.98 23.21
N LYS A 53 10.03 -1.36 22.08
CA LYS A 53 11.41 -1.06 21.73
C LYS A 53 11.58 0.41 21.38
N LYS A 54 12.73 0.99 21.75
CA LYS A 54 13.11 2.32 21.30
C LYS A 54 13.46 2.28 19.82
N PRO A 55 12.84 3.15 18.97
CA PRO A 55 13.18 3.19 17.55
C PRO A 55 14.61 3.73 17.35
N PRO A 56 15.28 3.37 16.26
CA PRO A 56 16.61 3.88 15.93
C PRO A 56 16.59 5.39 15.61
N HIS A 57 15.46 5.89 15.13
CA HIS A 57 15.15 7.29 14.91
C HIS A 57 13.63 7.49 15.07
N LEU A 58 13.19 8.69 15.48
CA LEU A 58 11.76 8.97 15.63
C LEU A 58 11.00 9.03 14.29
N ARG A 59 11.73 9.31 13.21
CA ARG A 59 11.23 9.33 11.83
C ARG A 59 11.96 8.27 11.02
N VAL A 60 11.22 7.37 10.38
CA VAL A 60 11.79 6.31 9.54
C VAL A 60 11.05 6.28 8.20
N ALA A 61 11.76 5.98 7.12
CA ALA A 61 11.12 5.66 5.85
C ALA A 61 11.73 4.40 5.23
N THR A 62 10.88 3.63 4.54
CA THR A 62 11.27 2.36 3.91
C THR A 62 10.58 2.16 2.56
N CYS A 63 11.15 1.29 1.74
CA CYS A 63 10.45 0.62 0.66
C CYS A 63 10.40 -0.88 1.01
N GLN A 64 9.28 -1.35 1.57
CA GLN A 64 9.13 -2.69 2.13
C GLN A 64 8.52 -3.66 1.13
N LYS A 65 9.16 -4.82 0.96
CA LYS A 65 8.59 -6.00 0.28
C LYS A 65 7.40 -6.52 1.08
N CYS A 66 6.24 -6.64 0.44
CA CYS A 66 5.01 -7.11 1.08
C CYS A 66 4.40 -8.28 0.33
N VAL A 67 3.81 -9.22 1.08
CA VAL A 67 3.03 -10.34 0.53
C VAL A 67 1.66 -10.37 1.20
N ARG A 68 0.59 -10.19 0.41
CA ARG A 68 -0.81 -10.25 0.86
C ARG A 68 -1.52 -11.45 0.25
N THR A 69 -1.89 -12.40 1.09
CA THR A 69 -2.56 -13.64 0.68
C THR A 69 -4.05 -13.50 0.36
N PRO A 70 -4.83 -12.59 0.98
CA PRO A 70 -6.23 -12.38 0.63
C PRO A 70 -6.46 -11.98 -0.82
N ASP A 71 -5.47 -11.34 -1.46
CA ASP A 71 -5.59 -10.84 -2.84
C ASP A 71 -5.32 -11.92 -3.91
N ILE A 72 -4.90 -13.12 -3.54
CA ILE A 72 -4.53 -14.20 -4.48
C ILE A 72 -5.63 -14.46 -5.52
N GLU A 73 -6.90 -14.51 -5.10
CA GLU A 73 -8.01 -14.83 -6.00
C GLU A 73 -8.35 -13.68 -6.97
N ARG A 74 -7.96 -12.45 -6.64
CA ARG A 74 -8.16 -11.26 -7.48
C ARG A 74 -7.05 -11.07 -8.51
N VAL A 75 -5.88 -11.68 -8.30
CA VAL A 75 -4.72 -11.60 -9.21
C VAL A 75 -5.08 -12.14 -10.59
N GLY A 76 -4.79 -11.34 -11.60
CA GLY A 76 -5.12 -11.61 -13.01
C GLY A 76 -6.46 -11.03 -13.45
N TYR A 77 -7.45 -10.92 -12.57
CA TYR A 77 -8.80 -10.42 -12.88
C TYR A 77 -8.91 -8.90 -12.84
N THR A 78 -8.14 -8.24 -11.98
CA THR A 78 -8.10 -6.78 -11.86
C THR A 78 -6.75 -6.23 -12.29
N GLY A 79 -6.71 -4.95 -12.59
CA GLY A 79 -5.46 -4.25 -12.94
C GLY A 79 -4.58 -3.90 -11.74
N ARG A 80 -5.13 -3.88 -10.52
CA ARG A 80 -4.49 -3.28 -9.33
C ARG A 80 -4.10 -4.26 -8.21
N HIS A 81 -4.59 -5.52 -8.24
CA HIS A 81 -4.30 -6.49 -7.19
C HIS A 81 -3.07 -7.32 -7.51
N ALA A 82 -2.19 -7.42 -6.52
CA ALA A 82 -0.99 -8.25 -6.52
C ALA A 82 -0.84 -8.97 -5.19
N THR A 83 -0.32 -10.19 -5.22
CA THR A 83 0.10 -10.91 -4.00
C THR A 83 1.37 -10.31 -3.44
N PHE A 84 2.35 -10.00 -4.31
CA PHE A 84 3.60 -9.35 -3.97
C PHE A 84 3.64 -7.92 -4.52
N PHE A 85 4.00 -6.96 -3.66
CA PHE A 85 4.17 -5.56 -4.03
C PHE A 85 5.20 -4.88 -3.13
N GLU A 86 5.66 -3.71 -3.55
CA GLU A 86 6.52 -2.86 -2.74
C GLU A 86 5.69 -1.73 -2.11
N MET A 87 5.80 -1.58 -0.78
CA MET A 87 5.13 -0.54 -0.03
C MET A 87 6.12 0.54 0.40
N LEU A 88 5.95 1.74 -0.13
CA LEU A 88 6.67 2.94 0.29
C LEU A 88 5.99 3.47 1.56
N GLY A 89 6.74 3.59 2.65
CA GLY A 89 6.20 4.02 3.93
C GLY A 89 7.07 5.06 4.62
N ASN A 90 6.43 6.04 5.24
CA ASN A 90 7.04 6.95 6.19
C ASN A 90 6.32 6.83 7.53
N PHE A 91 7.10 6.83 8.60
CA PHE A 91 6.68 6.47 9.94
C PHE A 91 7.15 7.53 10.93
N SER A 92 6.27 7.86 11.90
CA SER A 92 6.58 8.71 13.05
C SER A 92 6.29 7.95 14.34
N PHE A 93 7.24 7.93 15.24
CA PHE A 93 7.13 7.30 16.55
C PHE A 93 7.05 8.38 17.62
N GLY A 94 5.86 9.00 17.77
CA GLY A 94 5.61 10.04 18.75
C GLY A 94 6.27 11.39 18.45
N ASP A 95 6.56 11.68 17.18
CA ASP A 95 7.15 12.95 16.75
C ASP A 95 6.12 13.81 15.99
N TYR A 96 5.95 13.64 14.67
CA TYR A 96 4.91 14.35 13.91
C TYR A 96 3.60 13.52 13.83
N PHE A 97 2.49 14.20 13.50
CA PHE A 97 1.19 13.53 13.39
C PHE A 97 0.43 13.95 12.13
N LYS A 98 -0.88 14.15 12.19
CA LYS A 98 -1.76 14.32 11.02
C LYS A 98 -1.37 15.50 10.14
N GLU A 99 -1.08 16.66 10.70
CA GLU A 99 -0.82 17.87 9.92
C GLU A 99 0.37 17.71 9.00
N GLU A 100 1.52 17.29 9.52
CA GLU A 100 2.72 17.09 8.73
C GLU A 100 2.58 15.88 7.79
N ALA A 101 1.99 14.78 8.26
CA ALA A 101 1.81 13.59 7.43
C ALA A 101 0.98 13.89 6.19
N ILE A 102 -0.14 14.59 6.36
CA ILE A 102 -1.03 15.02 5.27
C ILE A 102 -0.33 16.02 4.36
N ALA A 103 0.30 17.05 4.94
CA ALA A 103 0.97 18.09 4.17
C ALA A 103 2.11 17.53 3.32
N TRP A 104 2.95 16.65 3.88
CA TRP A 104 4.05 16.04 3.14
C TRP A 104 3.59 15.05 2.09
N ALA A 105 2.56 14.25 2.37
CA ALA A 105 2.00 13.35 1.39
C ALA A 105 1.44 14.11 0.18
N TRP A 106 0.68 15.17 0.43
CA TRP A 106 0.11 15.99 -0.64
C TRP A 106 1.19 16.72 -1.44
N ASP A 107 2.17 17.34 -0.74
CA ASP A 107 3.30 18.00 -1.39
C ASP A 107 4.09 17.05 -2.30
N LEU A 108 4.37 15.83 -1.83
CA LEU A 108 5.05 14.82 -2.64
C LEU A 108 4.24 14.42 -3.87
N VAL A 109 2.91 14.24 -3.72
CA VAL A 109 2.04 13.83 -4.82
C VAL A 109 1.92 14.91 -5.88
N ILE A 110 1.71 16.19 -5.50
CA ILE A 110 1.44 17.26 -6.46
C ILE A 110 2.71 17.96 -6.95
N ASN A 111 3.67 18.25 -6.07
CA ASN A 111 4.90 18.98 -6.41
C ASN A 111 6.05 18.02 -6.76
N GLY A 112 6.17 16.90 -6.07
CA GLY A 112 7.18 15.89 -6.33
C GLY A 112 6.87 15.04 -7.54
N TYR A 113 5.80 14.29 -7.49
CA TYR A 113 5.37 13.39 -8.57
C TYR A 113 4.60 14.11 -9.68
N ARG A 114 4.09 15.31 -9.44
CA ARG A 114 3.35 16.14 -10.41
C ARG A 114 2.10 15.46 -10.94
N LEU A 115 1.39 14.73 -10.09
CA LEU A 115 0.09 14.21 -10.44
C LEU A 115 -0.93 15.37 -10.56
N PRO A 116 -1.81 15.35 -11.57
CA PRO A 116 -2.79 16.41 -11.78
C PRO A 116 -3.83 16.43 -10.65
N VAL A 117 -3.98 17.60 -10.01
CA VAL A 117 -4.85 17.79 -8.82
C VAL A 117 -6.31 17.48 -9.12
N ASP A 118 -6.76 17.75 -10.35
CA ASP A 118 -8.12 17.49 -10.82
C ASP A 118 -8.47 15.98 -10.89
N ARG A 119 -7.48 15.10 -10.85
CA ARG A 119 -7.64 13.65 -10.77
C ARG A 119 -7.49 13.08 -9.35
N LEU A 120 -7.16 13.92 -8.37
CA LEU A 120 -6.94 13.47 -7.00
C LEU A 120 -8.21 13.58 -6.15
N TRP A 121 -8.43 12.56 -5.36
CA TRP A 121 -9.51 12.45 -4.37
C TRP A 121 -8.92 12.00 -3.04
N VAL A 122 -9.61 12.31 -1.97
CA VAL A 122 -9.22 11.92 -0.61
C VAL A 122 -10.38 11.22 0.06
N SER A 123 -10.09 10.18 0.83
CA SER A 123 -11.04 9.66 1.82
C SER A 123 -10.52 9.87 3.24
N ILE A 124 -11.45 9.94 4.18
CA ILE A 124 -11.17 10.05 5.62
C ILE A 124 -12.13 9.12 6.37
N TYR A 125 -11.73 8.70 7.56
CA TYR A 125 -12.67 8.07 8.47
C TYR A 125 -13.84 9.01 8.81
N GLU A 126 -15.06 8.50 8.79
CA GLU A 126 -16.28 9.30 8.86
C GLU A 126 -16.39 10.21 10.10
N GLU A 127 -15.79 9.79 11.22
CA GLU A 127 -15.75 10.52 12.49
C GLU A 127 -14.47 11.38 12.65
N ASP A 128 -13.56 11.42 11.69
CA ASP A 128 -12.30 12.18 11.79
C ASP A 128 -12.42 13.59 11.23
N ASP A 129 -13.09 14.46 12.00
CA ASP A 129 -13.26 15.88 11.65
C ASP A 129 -11.94 16.66 11.64
N GLU A 130 -10.94 16.24 12.42
CA GLU A 130 -9.61 16.84 12.42
C GLU A 130 -8.93 16.61 11.05
N ALA A 131 -8.96 15.40 10.52
CA ALA A 131 -8.43 15.11 9.18
C ALA A 131 -9.19 15.87 8.10
N PHE A 132 -10.54 15.96 8.19
CA PHE A 132 -11.33 16.77 7.26
C PHE A 132 -10.86 18.22 7.22
N LYS A 133 -10.71 18.84 8.42
CA LYS A 133 -10.28 20.23 8.55
C LYS A 133 -8.89 20.44 7.94
N ILE A 134 -7.95 19.56 8.21
CA ILE A 134 -6.59 19.64 7.65
C ILE A 134 -6.65 19.57 6.12
N TRP A 135 -7.36 18.61 5.54
CA TRP A 135 -7.48 18.48 4.10
C TRP A 135 -8.16 19.68 3.43
N ASN A 136 -9.27 20.14 4.01
CA ASN A 136 -10.08 21.19 3.40
C ASN A 136 -9.52 22.59 3.65
N GLU A 137 -9.20 22.92 4.91
CA GLU A 137 -8.78 24.29 5.29
C GLU A 137 -7.28 24.52 5.11
N ASN A 138 -6.43 23.57 5.53
CA ASN A 138 -4.99 23.78 5.52
C ASN A 138 -4.37 23.44 4.15
N ILE A 139 -4.83 22.34 3.53
CA ILE A 139 -4.33 21.87 2.22
C ILE A 139 -5.11 22.51 1.05
N GLY A 140 -6.40 22.81 1.24
CA GLY A 140 -7.25 23.41 0.21
C GLY A 140 -7.89 22.39 -0.73
N VAL A 141 -8.02 21.12 -0.35
CA VAL A 141 -8.78 20.13 -1.12
C VAL A 141 -10.26 20.48 -1.03
N PRO A 142 -10.98 20.65 -2.16
CA PRO A 142 -12.40 20.94 -2.16
C PRO A 142 -13.21 19.88 -1.38
N ALA A 143 -14.19 20.31 -0.59
CA ALA A 143 -14.98 19.42 0.28
C ALA A 143 -15.67 18.28 -0.50
N GLU A 144 -16.11 18.53 -1.73
CA GLU A 144 -16.74 17.54 -2.61
C GLU A 144 -15.76 16.43 -3.07
N ARG A 145 -14.44 16.66 -2.95
CA ARG A 145 -13.38 15.67 -3.24
C ARG A 145 -12.88 14.93 -2.01
N ILE A 146 -13.44 15.22 -0.83
CA ILE A 146 -13.15 14.53 0.41
C ILE A 146 -14.33 13.61 0.74
N LYS A 147 -14.13 12.30 0.69
CA LYS A 147 -15.16 11.30 0.99
C LYS A 147 -15.01 10.79 2.42
N ARG A 148 -16.12 10.81 3.17
CA ARG A 148 -16.20 10.20 4.50
C ARG A 148 -16.63 8.74 4.33
N LEU A 149 -15.77 7.81 4.73
CA LEU A 149 -16.03 6.38 4.66
C LEU A 149 -15.98 5.75 6.06
N GLY A 150 -16.73 4.67 6.22
CA GLY A 150 -16.84 3.99 7.50
C GLY A 150 -15.60 3.18 7.88
N LYS A 151 -15.70 2.51 9.02
CA LYS A 151 -14.62 1.73 9.60
C LYS A 151 -14.04 0.66 8.67
N LYS A 152 -14.85 0.09 7.79
CA LYS A 152 -14.41 -0.94 6.82
C LYS A 152 -13.30 -0.43 5.89
N ASP A 153 -13.37 0.87 5.51
CA ASP A 153 -12.52 1.44 4.48
C ASP A 153 -11.45 2.38 5.08
N ASN A 154 -11.82 3.20 6.07
CA ASN A 154 -10.91 4.22 6.63
C ASN A 154 -10.56 4.02 8.13
N PHE A 155 -10.48 2.77 8.58
CA PHE A 155 -9.89 2.44 9.89
C PHE A 155 -8.98 1.23 9.74
N TRP A 156 -7.67 1.46 9.87
CA TRP A 156 -6.69 0.42 9.66
C TRP A 156 -6.35 -0.33 10.95
N GLU A 157 -6.37 -1.66 10.88
CA GLU A 157 -5.98 -2.55 11.97
C GLU A 157 -5.37 -3.86 11.40
N ILE A 158 -4.37 -4.41 12.06
CA ILE A 158 -3.76 -5.70 11.72
C ILE A 158 -3.73 -6.60 12.95
N GLY A 159 -4.79 -7.38 13.12
CA GLY A 159 -4.95 -8.23 14.29
C GLY A 159 -4.95 -7.45 15.61
N LEU A 160 -4.14 -7.88 16.58
CA LEU A 160 -3.94 -7.18 17.86
C LEU A 160 -2.80 -6.16 17.75
N GLY A 161 -2.96 -5.05 18.47
CA GLY A 161 -1.94 -4.01 18.58
C GLY A 161 -2.31 -2.68 17.90
N PRO A 162 -1.31 -1.90 17.44
CA PRO A 162 -1.50 -0.54 16.96
C PRO A 162 -2.50 -0.44 15.81
N CYS A 163 -3.44 0.50 15.91
CA CYS A 163 -4.48 0.75 14.92
C CYS A 163 -4.97 2.21 15.01
N GLY A 164 -5.77 2.63 14.03
CA GLY A 164 -6.35 3.97 14.05
C GLY A 164 -7.12 4.32 12.78
N PRO A 165 -7.83 5.48 12.81
CA PRO A 165 -8.43 6.01 11.60
C PRO A 165 -7.37 6.29 10.56
N CYS A 166 -7.76 6.25 9.29
CA CYS A 166 -6.85 6.57 8.21
C CYS A 166 -7.48 7.49 7.18
N SER A 167 -6.61 8.09 6.37
CA SER A 167 -6.97 8.89 5.23
C SER A 167 -6.24 8.37 4.01
N GLU A 168 -6.92 8.28 2.89
CA GLU A 168 -6.35 7.71 1.67
C GLU A 168 -6.37 8.71 0.53
N ILE A 169 -5.33 8.70 -0.28
CA ILE A 169 -5.24 9.47 -1.53
C ILE A 169 -5.53 8.55 -2.69
N TYR A 170 -6.48 8.93 -3.53
CA TYR A 170 -6.89 8.21 -4.73
C TYR A 170 -6.55 8.99 -5.99
N TYR A 171 -6.25 8.25 -7.04
CA TYR A 171 -6.10 8.76 -8.39
C TYR A 171 -7.23 8.27 -9.28
N ASP A 172 -7.99 9.17 -9.90
CA ASP A 172 -9.06 8.83 -10.86
C ASP A 172 -8.44 8.42 -12.20
N LEU A 173 -8.50 7.14 -12.54
CA LEU A 173 -8.05 6.60 -13.82
C LEU A 173 -9.01 6.95 -14.98
N GLY A 174 -10.15 7.57 -14.67
CA GLY A 174 -11.16 7.95 -15.64
C GLY A 174 -12.29 6.93 -15.78
N GLU A 175 -13.36 7.36 -16.43
CA GLU A 175 -14.60 6.58 -16.57
C GLU A 175 -14.41 5.24 -17.27
N ALA A 176 -13.47 5.17 -18.23
CA ALA A 176 -13.17 3.95 -18.96
C ALA A 176 -12.61 2.81 -18.06
N ALA A 177 -12.02 3.15 -16.91
CA ALA A 177 -11.57 2.18 -15.90
C ALA A 177 -12.67 1.82 -14.88
N GLY A 178 -13.83 2.49 -14.95
CA GLY A 178 -14.92 2.33 -14.00
C GLY A 178 -15.85 1.16 -14.31
N CYS A 179 -16.79 0.91 -13.39
CA CYS A 179 -17.82 -0.13 -13.51
C CYS A 179 -19.02 0.27 -14.39
N GLY A 180 -19.02 1.49 -14.94
CA GLY A 180 -20.16 2.03 -15.72
C GLY A 180 -21.38 2.45 -14.88
N ASN A 181 -21.33 2.30 -13.56
CA ASN A 181 -22.38 2.80 -12.67
C ASN A 181 -22.31 4.33 -12.59
N PRO A 182 -23.41 5.09 -12.83
CA PRO A 182 -23.44 6.54 -12.67
C PRO A 182 -23.09 7.00 -11.24
N ASP A 183 -23.35 6.17 -10.22
CA ASP A 183 -23.01 6.48 -8.82
C ASP A 183 -21.59 6.02 -8.42
N CYS A 184 -20.73 5.68 -9.40
CA CYS A 184 -19.36 5.28 -9.15
C CYS A 184 -18.56 6.43 -8.49
N ALA A 185 -18.08 6.18 -7.26
CA ALA A 185 -17.35 7.13 -6.44
C ALA A 185 -16.17 6.47 -5.74
N VAL A 186 -15.35 7.25 -5.03
CA VAL A 186 -14.33 6.73 -4.10
C VAL A 186 -14.98 5.78 -3.10
N GLY A 187 -14.38 4.60 -2.89
CA GLY A 187 -14.94 3.49 -2.14
C GLY A 187 -15.65 2.43 -3.01
N CYS A 188 -15.83 2.69 -4.33
CA CYS A 188 -16.28 1.66 -5.26
C CYS A 188 -15.18 0.61 -5.46
N ASP A 189 -15.55 -0.67 -5.51
CA ASP A 189 -14.61 -1.80 -5.70
C ASP A 189 -14.14 -1.98 -7.16
N CYS A 190 -14.43 -1.00 -8.05
CA CYS A 190 -13.91 -0.99 -9.43
C CYS A 190 -12.50 -0.38 -9.51
N ASP A 191 -11.90 -0.39 -10.72
CA ASP A 191 -10.54 0.08 -10.92
C ASP A 191 -10.43 1.61 -11.19
N ARG A 192 -11.55 2.38 -11.19
CA ARG A 192 -11.55 3.82 -11.50
C ARG A 192 -10.77 4.64 -10.49
N TYR A 193 -11.15 4.53 -9.20
CA TYR A 193 -10.49 5.28 -8.13
C TYR A 193 -9.41 4.42 -7.50
N LEU A 194 -8.19 4.59 -8.00
CA LEU A 194 -7.03 3.84 -7.56
C LEU A 194 -6.46 4.46 -6.28
N GLU A 195 -6.61 3.76 -5.14
CA GLU A 195 -5.90 4.12 -3.91
C GLU A 195 -4.40 4.04 -4.15
N ILE A 196 -3.71 5.17 -4.06
CA ILE A 196 -2.26 5.26 -4.27
C ILE A 196 -1.48 5.40 -2.98
N TRP A 197 -2.11 5.93 -1.90
CA TRP A 197 -1.45 6.11 -0.61
C TRP A 197 -2.45 6.08 0.53
N ASN A 198 -2.15 5.32 1.59
CA ASN A 198 -2.90 5.29 2.84
C ASN A 198 -2.07 5.92 3.97
N LEU A 199 -2.65 6.87 4.72
CA LEU A 199 -2.07 7.57 5.86
C LEU A 199 -2.82 7.12 7.13
N VAL A 200 -2.21 6.28 7.95
CA VAL A 200 -2.81 5.75 9.17
C VAL A 200 -2.38 6.58 10.38
N PHE A 201 -3.35 7.12 11.10
CA PHE A 201 -3.17 7.89 12.32
C PHE A 201 -3.24 6.95 13.52
N THR A 202 -2.13 6.27 13.78
CA THR A 202 -2.04 5.21 14.79
C THR A 202 -2.06 5.81 16.19
N GLN A 203 -3.23 5.79 16.81
CA GLN A 203 -3.47 6.37 18.14
C GLN A 203 -4.12 5.40 19.12
N PHE A 204 -4.52 4.20 18.66
CA PHE A 204 -5.14 3.17 19.49
C PHE A 204 -4.36 1.85 19.40
N SER A 205 -4.58 0.98 20.39
CA SER A 205 -4.20 -0.44 20.39
C SER A 205 -5.46 -1.29 20.49
N ARG A 206 -5.59 -2.29 19.61
CA ARG A 206 -6.62 -3.33 19.67
C ARG A 206 -6.22 -4.39 20.70
N GLU A 207 -7.01 -4.54 21.74
CA GLU A 207 -6.82 -5.53 22.79
C GLU A 207 -7.48 -6.89 22.47
N ALA A 208 -7.05 -7.94 23.14
CA ALA A 208 -7.58 -9.30 22.95
C ALA A 208 -9.09 -9.43 23.23
N ASN A 209 -9.65 -8.58 24.07
CA ASN A 209 -11.09 -8.49 24.35
C ASN A 209 -11.89 -7.75 23.25
N GLY A 210 -11.22 -7.28 22.20
CA GLY A 210 -11.83 -6.50 21.12
C GLY A 210 -11.97 -5.00 21.42
N GLY A 211 -11.56 -4.52 22.59
CA GLY A 211 -11.55 -3.11 22.96
C GLY A 211 -10.44 -2.32 22.29
N LEU A 212 -10.60 -1.01 22.22
CA LEU A 212 -9.58 -0.06 21.79
C LEU A 212 -9.10 0.72 23.02
N VAL A 213 -7.77 0.78 23.19
CA VAL A 213 -7.11 1.55 24.23
C VAL A 213 -6.22 2.58 23.55
N GLU A 214 -6.23 3.82 24.02
CA GLU A 214 -5.36 4.87 23.50
C GLU A 214 -3.89 4.51 23.74
N LEU A 215 -3.06 4.71 22.71
CA LEU A 215 -1.61 4.60 22.83
C LEU A 215 -1.05 5.78 23.63
N LYS A 216 0.02 5.54 24.37
CA LYS A 216 0.72 6.59 25.14
C LYS A 216 1.28 7.71 24.25
N GLN A 217 1.56 7.39 23.01
CA GLN A 217 2.04 8.31 21.98
C GLN A 217 1.24 8.12 20.69
N LYS A 218 1.01 9.21 19.98
CA LYS A 218 0.43 9.19 18.64
C LYS A 218 1.52 8.93 17.63
N ASN A 219 1.26 8.04 16.67
CA ASN A 219 2.23 7.65 15.67
C ASN A 219 1.64 7.82 14.27
N ILE A 220 2.51 7.90 13.27
CA ILE A 220 2.16 7.85 11.85
C ILE A 220 2.68 6.55 11.25
N ASP A 221 1.78 5.85 10.57
CA ASP A 221 2.06 4.75 9.67
C ASP A 221 1.53 5.11 8.28
N THR A 222 2.34 5.03 7.24
CA THR A 222 1.84 5.24 5.88
C THR A 222 2.26 4.12 4.96
N GLY A 223 1.43 3.89 3.92
CA GLY A 223 1.73 2.91 2.90
C GLY A 223 1.25 3.36 1.52
N ALA A 224 2.21 3.66 0.63
CA ALA A 224 1.93 3.90 -0.79
C ALA A 224 2.40 2.69 -1.61
N GLY A 225 1.48 2.12 -2.41
CA GLY A 225 1.84 1.02 -3.31
C GLY A 225 2.70 1.53 -4.45
N LEU A 226 3.96 1.05 -4.55
CA LEU A 226 4.87 1.47 -5.63
C LEU A 226 4.27 1.18 -7.01
N GLU A 227 3.69 -0.01 -7.19
CA GLU A 227 3.07 -0.41 -8.46
C GLU A 227 1.86 0.46 -8.80
N ARG A 228 1.05 0.84 -7.81
CA ARG A 228 -0.11 1.74 -8.00
C ARG A 228 0.32 3.18 -8.33
N LEU A 229 1.35 3.69 -7.65
CA LEU A 229 1.96 4.98 -8.01
C LEU A 229 2.54 4.93 -9.43
N ALA A 230 3.20 3.83 -9.81
CA ALA A 230 3.71 3.65 -11.16
C ALA A 230 2.58 3.64 -12.20
N MET A 231 1.45 2.98 -11.91
CA MET A 231 0.26 3.02 -12.80
C MET A 231 -0.20 4.47 -13.04
N ALA A 232 -0.39 5.25 -11.97
CA ALA A 232 -0.82 6.63 -12.06
C ALA A 232 0.18 7.51 -12.85
N LEU A 233 1.48 7.38 -12.55
CA LEU A 233 2.55 8.20 -13.12
C LEU A 233 2.94 7.82 -14.56
N GLN A 234 2.66 6.59 -14.98
CA GLN A 234 2.90 6.10 -16.32
C GLN A 234 1.63 6.16 -17.21
N GLY A 235 0.48 6.52 -16.60
CA GLY A 235 -0.78 6.65 -17.32
C GLY A 235 -1.32 5.31 -17.85
N VAL A 236 -1.09 4.23 -17.11
CA VAL A 236 -1.54 2.87 -17.46
C VAL A 236 -2.64 2.39 -16.51
N HIS A 237 -3.50 1.49 -16.99
CA HIS A 237 -4.66 1.00 -16.24
C HIS A 237 -4.41 -0.33 -15.53
N SER A 238 -3.21 -0.90 -15.68
CA SER A 238 -2.86 -2.18 -15.07
C SER A 238 -1.41 -2.18 -14.60
N LEU A 239 -1.15 -2.81 -13.44
CA LEU A 239 0.21 -3.01 -12.93
C LEU A 239 1.08 -3.83 -13.92
N TYR A 240 0.44 -4.67 -14.75
CA TYR A 240 1.12 -5.47 -15.78
C TYR A 240 1.65 -4.63 -16.94
N ASP A 241 1.20 -3.38 -17.08
CA ASP A 241 1.65 -2.43 -18.10
C ASP A 241 2.71 -1.47 -17.57
N THR A 242 3.04 -1.52 -16.29
CA THR A 242 4.11 -0.70 -15.70
C THR A 242 5.50 -1.18 -16.15
N ASP A 243 6.45 -0.26 -16.17
CA ASP A 243 7.85 -0.52 -16.56
C ASP A 243 8.51 -1.65 -15.77
N GLN A 244 8.08 -1.87 -14.53
CA GLN A 244 8.62 -2.90 -13.65
C GLN A 244 8.08 -4.30 -13.96
N VAL A 245 6.81 -4.41 -14.37
CA VAL A 245 6.12 -5.70 -14.54
C VAL A 245 6.00 -6.08 -16.02
N ARG A 246 5.86 -5.12 -16.92
CA ARG A 246 5.67 -5.33 -18.36
C ARG A 246 6.74 -6.22 -18.99
N PRO A 247 8.05 -6.05 -18.73
CA PRO A 247 9.07 -6.92 -19.31
C PRO A 247 8.90 -8.39 -18.93
N LEU A 248 8.49 -8.67 -17.70
CA LEU A 248 8.23 -10.03 -17.23
C LEU A 248 6.95 -10.60 -17.88
N TYR A 249 5.90 -9.79 -18.00
CA TYR A 249 4.68 -10.19 -18.70
C TYR A 249 4.95 -10.52 -20.17
N ASP A 250 5.67 -9.67 -20.89
CA ASP A 250 6.04 -9.89 -22.29
C ASP A 250 6.91 -11.15 -22.48
N HIS A 251 7.79 -11.43 -21.51
CA HIS A 251 8.56 -12.67 -21.51
C HIS A 251 7.62 -13.89 -21.50
N PHE A 252 6.64 -13.94 -20.57
CA PHE A 252 5.71 -15.07 -20.52
C PHE A 252 4.80 -15.15 -21.75
N VAL A 253 4.38 -14.03 -22.31
CA VAL A 253 3.65 -14.00 -23.60
C VAL A 253 4.50 -14.65 -24.71
N SER A 254 5.79 -14.34 -24.76
CA SER A 254 6.70 -14.88 -25.79
C SER A 254 6.93 -16.39 -25.66
N GLN A 255 6.89 -16.92 -24.42
CA GLN A 255 7.06 -18.33 -24.12
C GLN A 255 5.77 -19.15 -24.24
N ALA A 256 4.61 -18.50 -24.22
CA ALA A 256 3.32 -19.19 -24.33
C ALA A 256 3.11 -19.78 -25.72
N ASP A 257 2.45 -20.94 -25.77
CA ASP A 257 1.98 -21.52 -27.03
C ASP A 257 1.15 -20.49 -27.80
N PRO A 258 1.26 -20.42 -29.14
CA PRO A 258 0.52 -19.46 -29.97
C PRO A 258 -1.00 -19.44 -29.68
N GLY A 259 -1.62 -20.58 -29.41
CA GLY A 259 -3.04 -20.70 -29.06
C GLY A 259 -3.42 -20.30 -27.63
N ARG A 260 -2.43 -19.85 -26.80
CA ARG A 260 -2.65 -19.42 -25.42
C ARG A 260 -2.24 -17.97 -25.16
N ARG A 261 -1.74 -17.24 -26.18
CA ARG A 261 -1.27 -15.87 -26.03
C ARG A 261 -2.37 -14.85 -25.75
N ASP A 262 -3.62 -15.18 -26.01
CA ASP A 262 -4.83 -14.41 -25.70
C ASP A 262 -5.36 -14.65 -24.28
N GLN A 263 -4.82 -15.60 -23.54
CA GLN A 263 -5.22 -15.94 -22.19
C GLN A 263 -4.61 -14.95 -21.18
N GLN A 264 -5.10 -13.71 -21.19
CA GLN A 264 -4.54 -12.61 -20.37
C GLN A 264 -4.54 -12.90 -18.86
N ILE A 265 -5.61 -13.51 -18.33
CA ILE A 265 -5.70 -13.81 -16.89
C ILE A 265 -4.58 -14.75 -16.48
N GLN A 266 -4.37 -15.84 -17.21
CA GLN A 266 -3.35 -16.85 -16.92
C GLN A 266 -1.95 -16.24 -17.02
N LEU A 267 -1.68 -15.44 -18.04
CA LEU A 267 -0.40 -14.76 -18.24
C LEU A 267 -0.11 -13.75 -17.11
N ARG A 268 -1.13 -13.02 -16.66
CA ARG A 268 -1.03 -12.13 -15.50
C ARG A 268 -0.74 -12.90 -14.21
N VAL A 269 -1.45 -14.02 -13.98
CA VAL A 269 -1.21 -14.88 -12.80
C VAL A 269 0.21 -15.40 -12.79
N VAL A 270 0.71 -15.98 -13.91
CA VAL A 270 2.08 -16.48 -14.01
C VAL A 270 3.09 -15.36 -13.74
N THR A 271 2.89 -14.20 -14.34
CA THR A 271 3.77 -13.03 -14.18
C THR A 271 3.86 -12.60 -12.71
N GLU A 272 2.74 -12.41 -12.07
CA GLU A 272 2.67 -11.94 -10.69
C GLU A 272 3.22 -12.98 -9.71
N HIS A 273 2.78 -14.23 -9.85
CA HIS A 273 3.21 -15.29 -8.96
C HIS A 273 4.69 -15.64 -9.13
N SER A 274 5.26 -15.55 -10.34
CA SER A 274 6.70 -15.72 -10.55
C SER A 274 7.50 -14.65 -9.80
N ARG A 275 7.06 -13.40 -9.85
CA ARG A 275 7.68 -12.29 -9.09
C ARG A 275 7.57 -12.54 -7.58
N GLY A 276 6.37 -12.83 -7.08
CA GLY A 276 6.12 -13.06 -5.67
C GLY A 276 6.89 -14.24 -5.10
N THR A 277 6.87 -15.39 -5.78
CA THR A 277 7.58 -16.61 -5.35
C THR A 277 9.08 -16.43 -5.36
N THR A 278 9.64 -15.70 -6.34
CA THR A 278 11.07 -15.38 -6.39
C THR A 278 11.52 -14.63 -5.13
N PHE A 279 10.82 -13.58 -4.74
CA PHE A 279 11.17 -12.82 -3.53
C PHE A 279 10.92 -13.60 -2.25
N MET A 280 9.87 -14.43 -2.18
CA MET A 280 9.63 -15.29 -1.02
C MET A 280 10.76 -16.32 -0.84
N ILE A 281 11.20 -16.95 -1.91
CA ILE A 281 12.31 -17.93 -1.89
C ILE A 281 13.63 -17.23 -1.53
N ALA A 282 13.91 -16.07 -2.11
CA ALA A 282 15.10 -15.27 -1.81
C ALA A 282 15.18 -14.87 -0.32
N ASP A 283 14.04 -14.65 0.31
CA ASP A 283 13.96 -14.35 1.75
C ASP A 283 13.96 -15.63 2.63
N GLY A 284 14.04 -16.83 2.04
CA GLY A 284 14.20 -18.10 2.76
C GLY A 284 12.90 -18.90 2.99
N VAL A 285 11.78 -18.54 2.32
CA VAL A 285 10.57 -19.38 2.40
C VAL A 285 10.77 -20.65 1.58
N ILE A 286 10.52 -21.80 2.21
CA ILE A 286 10.61 -23.13 1.56
C ILE A 286 9.18 -23.68 1.42
N PRO A 287 8.82 -24.27 0.24
CA PRO A 287 7.50 -24.85 0.05
C PRO A 287 7.23 -25.98 1.06
N SER A 288 6.04 -25.95 1.66
CA SER A 288 5.60 -26.98 2.62
C SER A 288 4.09 -27.19 2.58
N ASN A 289 3.57 -28.05 3.44
CA ASN A 289 2.13 -28.36 3.52
C ASN A 289 1.36 -27.40 4.43
N GLU A 290 2.03 -26.56 5.20
CA GLU A 290 1.44 -25.67 6.19
C GLU A 290 2.15 -24.31 6.27
N GLY A 291 1.51 -23.35 6.93
CA GLY A 291 2.06 -22.04 7.21
C GLY A 291 2.46 -21.26 5.94
N ARG A 292 3.56 -20.51 6.04
CA ARG A 292 4.07 -19.68 4.92
C ARG A 292 4.57 -20.51 3.74
N GLY A 293 5.07 -21.71 3.98
CA GLY A 293 5.51 -22.62 2.93
C GLY A 293 4.32 -23.16 2.11
N TYR A 294 3.16 -23.34 2.72
CA TYR A 294 1.93 -23.66 1.99
C TYR A 294 1.49 -22.50 1.08
N VAL A 295 1.60 -21.26 1.55
CA VAL A 295 1.31 -20.09 0.71
C VAL A 295 2.22 -20.08 -0.53
N LEU A 296 3.53 -20.25 -0.36
CA LEU A 296 4.48 -20.34 -1.48
C LEU A 296 4.12 -21.48 -2.43
N ARG A 297 3.85 -22.68 -1.89
CA ARG A 297 3.45 -23.84 -2.70
C ARG A 297 2.16 -23.58 -3.47
N ARG A 298 1.17 -22.88 -2.87
CA ARG A 298 -0.09 -22.52 -3.54
C ARG A 298 0.18 -21.61 -4.73
N LEU A 299 1.02 -20.57 -4.56
CA LEU A 299 1.39 -19.65 -5.64
C LEU A 299 2.14 -20.37 -6.79
N LEU A 300 3.06 -21.29 -6.46
CA LEU A 300 3.80 -22.08 -7.46
C LEU A 300 2.92 -23.03 -8.27
N ARG A 301 1.78 -23.47 -7.71
CA ARG A 301 0.87 -24.43 -8.35
C ARG A 301 -0.27 -23.79 -9.12
N ARG A 302 -0.60 -22.55 -8.83
CA ARG A 302 -1.63 -21.78 -9.52
C ARG A 302 -1.14 -21.30 -10.87
#